data_356412ead8762ec80f4d620b68f61b4b
#
_entry.id   356412ead8762ec80f4d620b68f61b4b
#
_cell.length_a   1.000
_cell.length_b   1.000
_cell.length_c   1.000
_cell.angle_alpha   90.00
_cell.angle_beta   90.00
_cell.angle_gamma   90.00
#
_symmetry.space_group_name_H-M   'P 1'
#
loop_
_entity.id
_entity.type
_entity.pdbx_description
1 polymer ?
#
loop_
_entity_poly.entity_id
_entity_poly.type
_entity_poly.pdbx_seq_one_letter_code
_entity_poly.pdbx_strand_id
1 'polypeptide(L)' 'YKYRTEGVQDVRYGHEMYYSPGSNTVSWRFCAPSGHGLSGMAISDTGRNSADNVDGVYYRPLQKLINGTWYNVASI' A
#
# COMPACT_ATOMS: atom_id res chain seq x y z
N TYR A 1 29.24 0.56 21.21
CA TYR A 1 28.44 0.28 20.03
C TYR A 1 28.30 1.50 19.14
N LYS A 2 28.38 1.33 17.86
CA LYS A 2 28.25 2.46 17.00
C LYS A 2 27.30 2.16 15.87
N TYR A 3 26.51 3.14 15.53
CA TYR A 3 25.51 3.01 14.49
C TYR A 3 26.16 3.24 13.14
N ARG A 4 25.65 2.54 12.17
CA ARG A 4 26.09 2.76 10.83
C ARG A 4 25.33 3.89 10.23
N THR A 5 26.03 4.78 9.58
CA THR A 5 25.35 5.88 8.93
C THR A 5 24.67 5.44 7.66
N GLU A 6 25.09 4.31 7.09
CA GLU A 6 24.48 3.79 5.88
C GLU A 6 23.34 2.83 6.16
N GLY A 7 22.99 2.62 7.43
CA GLY A 7 21.87 1.77 7.77
C GLY A 7 20.54 2.50 7.60
N VAL A 8 19.48 1.72 7.64
CA VAL A 8 18.12 2.28 7.58
C VAL A 8 17.85 3.03 8.86
N GLN A 9 17.51 4.30 8.75
CA GLN A 9 17.28 5.18 9.90
C GLN A 9 15.82 5.33 10.22
N ASP A 10 14.94 5.11 9.23
CA ASP A 10 13.50 5.22 9.44
C ASP A 10 12.80 4.59 8.24
N VAL A 11 11.52 4.37 8.39
CA VAL A 11 10.68 3.86 7.29
C VAL A 11 9.39 4.67 7.29
N ARG A 12 8.78 4.78 6.12
CA ARG A 12 7.49 5.45 6.00
C ARG A 12 6.78 4.92 4.76
N TYR A 13 5.47 5.15 4.70
CA TYR A 13 4.73 4.95 3.45
C TYR A 13 4.84 6.22 2.63
N GLY A 14 4.97 6.04 1.33
CA GLY A 14 5.00 7.15 0.42
C GLY A 14 3.62 7.51 -0.10
N HIS A 15 3.58 7.96 -1.34
CA HIS A 15 2.38 8.50 -1.95
C HIS A 15 1.28 7.44 -2.12
N GLU A 16 0.05 7.79 -1.78
CA GLU A 16 -1.07 6.87 -1.87
C GLU A 16 -1.52 6.65 -3.31
N MET A 17 -1.83 5.41 -3.63
CA MET A 17 -2.36 5.04 -4.93
C MET A 17 -3.60 4.18 -4.72
N TYR A 18 -4.45 4.12 -5.75
CA TYR A 18 -5.71 3.44 -5.64
C TYR A 18 -5.90 2.49 -6.82
N TYR A 19 -6.37 1.29 -6.52
CA TYR A 19 -6.71 0.32 -7.54
C TYR A 19 -8.16 -0.10 -7.38
N SER A 20 -8.88 -0.10 -8.50
CA SER A 20 -10.25 -0.58 -8.53
C SER A 20 -10.43 -1.41 -9.80
N PRO A 21 -11.08 -2.57 -9.70
CA PRO A 21 -11.36 -3.34 -10.90
C PRO A 21 -12.45 -2.73 -11.78
N GLY A 22 -13.17 -1.74 -11.25
CA GLY A 22 -14.23 -1.09 -12.00
C GLY A 22 -15.56 -1.79 -11.96
N SER A 23 -15.62 -2.99 -11.44
CA SER A 23 -16.85 -3.76 -11.37
C SER A 23 -16.76 -4.72 -10.19
N ASN A 24 -17.89 -4.91 -9.53
CA ASN A 24 -17.97 -5.83 -8.41
C ASN A 24 -18.79 -7.06 -8.74
N THR A 25 -18.99 -7.33 -10.01
CA THR A 25 -19.82 -8.46 -10.41
C THR A 25 -19.04 -9.74 -10.56
N VAL A 26 -17.72 -9.68 -10.47
CA VAL A 26 -16.86 -10.86 -10.58
C VAL A 26 -15.82 -10.81 -9.48
N SER A 27 -15.25 -11.96 -9.21
CA SER A 27 -14.15 -12.04 -8.27
C SER A 27 -12.93 -11.32 -8.81
N TRP A 28 -12.15 -10.74 -7.93
CA TRP A 28 -10.93 -10.08 -8.35
C TRP A 28 -9.88 -10.21 -7.26
N ARG A 29 -8.67 -10.02 -7.67
CA ARG A 29 -7.53 -10.09 -6.78
C ARG A 29 -6.57 -8.97 -7.10
N PHE A 30 -5.98 -8.41 -6.08
CA PHE A 30 -4.93 -7.42 -6.24
C PHE A 30 -3.82 -7.71 -5.26
N CYS A 31 -2.61 -7.77 -5.78
CA CYS A 31 -1.41 -7.85 -4.95
C CYS A 31 -0.63 -6.57 -5.18
N ALA A 32 -0.23 -5.92 -4.10
CA ALA A 32 0.52 -4.69 -4.22
C ALA A 32 1.82 -4.96 -4.97
N PRO A 33 2.26 -4.00 -5.79
CA PRO A 33 3.52 -4.18 -6.51
C PRO A 33 4.70 -4.31 -5.55
N SER A 34 5.82 -4.72 -6.10
CA SER A 34 7.05 -4.85 -5.35
C SER A 34 7.34 -3.56 -4.58
N GLY A 35 7.70 -3.69 -3.32
CA GLY A 35 8.03 -2.54 -2.49
C GLY A 35 6.85 -1.74 -2.00
N HIS A 36 5.63 -2.23 -2.20
CA HIS A 36 4.41 -1.54 -1.79
C HIS A 36 3.64 -2.38 -0.79
N GLY A 37 2.75 -1.72 -0.06
CA GLY A 37 1.85 -2.41 0.85
C GLY A 37 0.46 -1.82 0.74
N LEU A 38 -0.53 -2.60 1.12
CA LEU A 38 -1.90 -2.10 1.18
C LEU A 38 -2.04 -1.19 2.38
N SER A 39 -2.66 -0.04 2.17
CA SER A 39 -2.84 0.93 3.25
C SER A 39 -4.30 1.19 3.56
N GLY A 40 -5.23 0.69 2.76
CA GLY A 40 -6.63 0.89 3.02
C GLY A 40 -7.48 0.23 1.97
N MET A 41 -8.78 0.33 2.15
CA MET A 41 -9.72 -0.20 1.17
C MET A 41 -10.98 0.64 1.17
N ALA A 42 -11.66 0.64 0.03
CA ALA A 42 -12.94 1.31 -0.11
C ALA A 42 -14.02 0.23 -0.16
N ILE A 43 -14.99 0.36 0.71
CA ILE A 43 -16.05 -0.61 0.83
C ILE A 43 -17.37 0.12 0.66
N SER A 44 -18.24 -0.44 -0.14
CA SER A 44 -19.54 0.17 -0.35
C SER A 44 -20.65 -0.79 0.05
N ASP A 45 -21.81 -0.20 0.23
CA ASP A 45 -23.01 -0.92 0.59
C ASP A 45 -23.69 -1.39 -0.69
N THR A 46 -23.99 -2.68 -0.75
CA THR A 46 -24.64 -3.23 -1.93
C THR A 46 -26.15 -3.20 -1.83
N GLY A 47 -26.69 -2.64 -0.77
CA GLY A 47 -28.12 -2.54 -0.63
C GLY A 47 -28.51 -2.43 0.81
N ARG A 48 -29.23 -3.36 1.31
CA ARG A 48 -29.86 -3.25 2.59
C ARG A 48 -28.90 -3.42 3.75
N ASN A 49 -28.34 -2.33 4.20
CA ASN A 49 -27.50 -2.33 5.40
C ASN A 49 -26.33 -3.29 5.32
N SER A 50 -25.74 -3.39 4.15
CA SER A 50 -24.71 -4.35 3.92
C SER A 50 -23.52 -3.67 3.26
N ALA A 51 -22.43 -3.55 3.96
CA ALA A 51 -21.19 -2.99 3.42
C ALA A 51 -20.25 -4.13 3.08
N ASP A 52 -20.66 -4.95 2.15
CA ASP A 52 -19.96 -6.19 1.85
C ASP A 52 -19.26 -6.18 0.49
N ASN A 53 -19.17 -5.02 -0.12
CA ASN A 53 -18.60 -4.88 -1.44
C ASN A 53 -17.30 -4.10 -1.36
N VAL A 54 -16.21 -4.72 -1.73
CA VAL A 54 -14.93 -4.03 -1.77
C VAL A 54 -14.77 -3.39 -3.14
N ASP A 55 -14.82 -2.06 -3.19
CA ASP A 55 -14.72 -1.32 -4.44
C ASP A 55 -13.31 -1.20 -4.94
N GLY A 56 -12.36 -1.15 -4.05
CA GLY A 56 -10.98 -0.99 -4.43
C GLY A 56 -10.09 -0.99 -3.20
N VAL A 57 -8.81 -0.85 -3.45
CA VAL A 57 -7.82 -0.85 -2.38
C VAL A 57 -6.85 0.29 -2.61
N TYR A 58 -6.31 0.81 -1.51
CA TYR A 58 -5.27 1.81 -1.54
C TYR A 58 -3.96 1.14 -1.22
N TYR A 59 -2.91 1.57 -1.90
CA TYR A 59 -1.59 1.02 -1.64
C TYR A 59 -0.57 2.13 -1.74
N ARG A 60 0.56 1.94 -1.05
CA ARG A 60 1.60 2.94 -0.96
C ARG A 60 2.95 2.27 -1.05
N PRO A 61 3.93 2.94 -1.66
CA PRO A 61 5.29 2.42 -1.61
C PRO A 61 5.84 2.55 -0.21
N LEU A 62 6.60 1.57 0.20
CA LEU A 62 7.32 1.65 1.46
C LEU A 62 8.66 2.31 1.18
N GLN A 63 9.03 3.27 2.01
CA GLN A 63 10.27 4.02 1.82
C GLN A 63 11.16 3.89 3.04
N LYS A 64 12.44 4.02 2.81
CA LYS A 64 13.45 3.93 3.87
C LYS A 64 14.34 5.15 3.82
N LEU A 65 14.78 5.60 4.98
CA LEU A 65 15.66 6.75 5.09
C LEU A 65 17.09 6.26 5.30
N ILE A 66 17.98 6.68 4.43
CA ILE A 66 19.39 6.36 4.52
C ILE A 66 20.18 7.64 4.27
N ASN A 67 20.95 8.06 5.27
CA ASN A 67 21.80 9.24 5.16
C ASN A 67 21.05 10.46 4.65
N GLY A 68 19.86 10.67 5.18
CA GLY A 68 19.09 11.87 4.87
C GLY A 68 18.34 11.80 3.56
N THR A 69 18.31 10.66 2.88
CA THR A 69 17.61 10.52 1.61
C THR A 69 16.61 9.37 1.72
N TRP A 70 15.41 9.61 1.19
CA TRP A 70 14.38 8.58 1.17
C TRP A 70 14.45 7.78 -0.12
N TYR A 71 14.47 6.48 0.03
CA TYR A 71 14.50 5.54 -1.09
C TYR A 71 13.30 4.63 -1.03
N ASN A 72 12.78 4.22 -2.18
CA ASN A 72 11.74 3.20 -2.20
C ASN A 72 12.37 1.86 -1.87
N VAL A 73 11.67 1.10 -1.03
CA VAL A 73 12.09 -0.26 -0.71
C VAL A 73 11.74 -1.15 -1.87
N ALA A 74 12.69 -1.97 -2.29
CA ALA A 74 12.43 -2.94 -3.34
C ALA A 74 12.15 -4.29 -2.72
N SER A 75 11.15 -4.98 -3.22
CA SER A 75 10.90 -6.36 -2.84
C SER A 75 11.61 -7.28 -3.80
N ILE A 76 11.89 -8.41 -3.33
CA ILE A 76 12.56 -9.39 -4.16
C ILE A 76 11.57 -10.44 -4.62
#